data_7a92172823ad15b6e255e81f12abdd20
#
_entry.id   7a92172823ad15b6e255e81f12abdd20
#
_cell.length_a   1.000
_cell.length_b   1.000
_cell.length_c   1.000
_cell.angle_alpha   90.00
_cell.angle_beta   90.00
_cell.angle_gamma   90.00
#
_symmetry.space_group_name_H-M   'P 1'
#
loop_
_entity.id
_entity.type
_entity.pdbx_description
1 polymer ?
#
loop_
_entity_poly.entity_id
_entity_poly.type
_entity_poly.pdbx_seq_one_letter_code
_entity_poly.pdbx_strand_id
1 'polypeptide(L)'
;DSLSADGKYLIFVTTGGTKAIQNSFGANFLYHVLDIVSFDQLSEEQITKIIEQKITELEDKAKKNLKFSLKEAGSLKEWILQHYDKMNGADGITSLFDDFYVSLSQMALDNKNTDIVDVTVTVQEDKPVAVINDNKTILVRSKTSSEEIEAVNKEMDEIVGLVKVKDYVRSLQSHIRMQELRREQGMKVSSISKHMIFTGNPGTG
;
A
#
# COMPACT_ATOMS: atom_id res chain seq x y z
N ASP A 1 5.03 36.50 8.77
CA ASP A 1 5.68 36.83 7.50
C ASP A 1 4.75 36.33 6.37
N SER A 2 4.29 37.26 5.51
CA SER A 2 3.52 36.94 4.31
C SER A 2 4.50 36.64 3.17
N LEU A 3 4.30 35.49 2.49
CA LEU A 3 5.05 35.14 1.29
C LEU A 3 4.27 35.57 0.05
N SER A 4 4.93 36.25 -0.90
CA SER A 4 4.33 36.57 -2.19
C SER A 4 4.13 35.31 -3.01
N ALA A 5 2.95 35.17 -3.61
CA ALA A 5 2.61 34.08 -4.54
C ALA A 5 2.74 34.51 -6.02
N ASP A 6 3.31 35.70 -6.29
CA ASP A 6 3.47 36.20 -7.65
C ASP A 6 4.28 35.24 -8.52
N GLY A 7 3.75 34.92 -9.70
CA GLY A 7 4.37 33.99 -10.64
C GLY A 7 4.34 32.50 -10.21
N LYS A 8 3.54 32.13 -9.20
CA LYS A 8 3.39 30.75 -8.72
C LYS A 8 1.99 30.22 -8.98
N TYR A 9 1.91 28.92 -9.28
CA TYR A 9 0.64 28.20 -9.29
C TYR A 9 0.45 27.55 -7.93
N LEU A 10 -0.73 27.76 -7.33
CA LEU A 10 -1.13 27.16 -6.06
C LEU A 10 -2.25 26.14 -6.36
N ILE A 11 -2.04 24.88 -5.99
CA ILE A 11 -3.01 23.80 -6.15
C ILE A 11 -3.45 23.36 -4.78
N PHE A 12 -4.75 23.47 -4.49
CA PHE A 12 -5.34 23.01 -3.24
C PHE A 12 -6.05 21.69 -3.50
N VAL A 13 -5.72 20.66 -2.72
CA VAL A 13 -6.34 19.35 -2.80
C VAL A 13 -7.11 19.09 -1.51
N THR A 14 -8.37 18.67 -1.61
CA THR A 14 -9.23 18.38 -0.46
C THR A 14 -10.19 17.24 -0.77
N THR A 15 -10.48 16.43 0.24
CA THR A 15 -11.54 15.40 0.19
C THR A 15 -12.89 15.93 0.71
N GLY A 16 -12.91 17.11 1.33
CA GLY A 16 -14.11 17.71 1.93
C GLY A 16 -14.92 18.62 0.97
N GLY A 17 -14.49 18.70 -0.30
CA GLY A 17 -15.12 19.56 -1.30
C GLY A 17 -14.95 21.07 -1.02
N THR A 18 -15.68 21.90 -1.76
CA THR A 18 -15.61 23.37 -1.66
C THR A 18 -15.96 23.91 -0.28
N LYS A 19 -16.86 23.22 0.44
CA LYS A 19 -17.24 23.60 1.81
C LYS A 19 -16.07 23.52 2.79
N ALA A 20 -15.22 22.53 2.66
CA ALA A 20 -14.03 22.40 3.53
C ALA A 20 -13.05 23.55 3.28
N ILE A 21 -12.87 23.95 2.02
CA ILE A 21 -12.03 25.09 1.63
C ILE A 21 -12.60 26.39 2.21
N GLN A 22 -13.91 26.62 2.06
CA GLN A 22 -14.59 27.81 2.62
C GLN A 22 -14.45 27.89 4.14
N ASN A 23 -14.59 26.76 4.85
CA ASN A 23 -14.44 26.70 6.30
C ASN A 23 -13.01 27.01 6.76
N SER A 24 -12.02 26.61 5.99
CA SER A 24 -10.59 26.80 6.33
C SER A 24 -10.06 28.17 5.95
N PHE A 25 -10.48 28.73 4.82
CA PHE A 25 -9.92 29.97 4.25
C PHE A 25 -10.93 31.13 4.19
N GLY A 26 -12.18 30.90 4.57
CA GLY A 26 -13.25 31.89 4.48
C GLY A 26 -14.00 31.86 3.14
N ALA A 27 -15.23 32.38 3.16
CA ALA A 27 -16.14 32.32 2.01
C ALA A 27 -15.59 33.02 0.75
N ASN A 28 -14.82 34.08 0.92
CA ASN A 28 -14.29 34.88 -0.18
C ASN A 28 -13.10 34.23 -0.89
N PHE A 29 -12.49 33.20 -0.31
CA PHE A 29 -11.32 32.56 -0.89
C PHE A 29 -11.58 31.96 -2.26
N LEU A 30 -12.75 31.36 -2.47
CA LEU A 30 -13.12 30.72 -3.74
C LEU A 30 -13.23 31.72 -4.92
N TYR A 31 -13.46 33.00 -4.65
CA TYR A 31 -13.46 34.03 -5.71
C TYR A 31 -12.07 34.25 -6.33
N HIS A 32 -11.01 33.84 -5.65
CA HIS A 32 -9.63 33.92 -6.12
C HIS A 32 -9.12 32.60 -6.73
N VAL A 33 -9.94 31.56 -6.71
CA VAL A 33 -9.60 30.27 -7.31
C VAL A 33 -9.99 30.32 -8.80
N LEU A 34 -9.00 30.04 -9.67
CA LEU A 34 -9.17 30.11 -11.10
C LEU A 34 -10.10 29.02 -11.62
N ASP A 35 -9.93 27.81 -11.10
CA ASP A 35 -10.70 26.65 -11.55
C ASP A 35 -10.87 25.62 -10.39
N ILE A 36 -11.97 24.88 -10.42
CA ILE A 36 -12.30 23.84 -9.44
C ILE A 36 -12.56 22.54 -10.19
N VAL A 37 -11.65 21.59 -10.03
CA VAL A 37 -11.76 20.26 -10.61
C VAL A 37 -12.30 19.30 -9.57
N SER A 38 -13.44 18.68 -9.83
CA SER A 38 -14.02 17.65 -8.98
C SER A 38 -13.71 16.27 -9.56
N PHE A 39 -13.23 15.38 -8.70
CA PHE A 39 -13.06 13.98 -9.02
C PHE A 39 -14.19 13.17 -8.40
N ASP A 40 -14.96 12.50 -9.23
CA ASP A 40 -16.01 11.60 -8.79
C ASP A 40 -15.43 10.27 -8.29
N GLN A 41 -16.25 9.51 -7.57
CA GLN A 41 -15.88 8.15 -7.19
C GLN A 41 -15.75 7.27 -8.44
N LEU A 42 -14.77 6.37 -8.43
CA LEU A 42 -14.56 5.42 -9.51
C LEU A 42 -15.78 4.49 -9.64
N SER A 43 -16.25 4.32 -10.88
CA SER A 43 -17.28 3.32 -11.20
C SER A 43 -16.69 1.91 -11.13
N GLU A 44 -17.54 0.89 -10.98
CA GLU A 44 -17.11 -0.52 -11.00
C GLU A 44 -16.39 -0.89 -12.31
N GLU A 45 -16.81 -0.32 -13.44
CA GLU A 45 -16.14 -0.53 -14.72
C GLU A 45 -14.72 0.05 -14.73
N GLN A 46 -14.54 1.26 -14.16
CA GLN A 46 -13.21 1.88 -14.05
C GLN A 46 -12.31 1.09 -13.09
N ILE A 47 -12.85 0.64 -11.96
CA ILE A 47 -12.13 -0.21 -11.00
C ILE A 47 -11.69 -1.50 -11.68
N THR A 48 -12.58 -2.15 -12.43
CA THR A 48 -12.27 -3.37 -13.18
C THR A 48 -11.11 -3.16 -14.15
N LYS A 49 -11.12 -2.07 -14.90
CA LYS A 49 -10.01 -1.71 -15.82
C LYS A 49 -8.69 -1.49 -15.08
N ILE A 50 -8.74 -0.84 -13.91
CA ILE A 50 -7.54 -0.64 -13.07
C ILE A 50 -6.98 -1.99 -12.62
N ILE A 51 -7.84 -2.91 -12.17
CA ILE A 51 -7.42 -4.25 -11.76
C ILE A 51 -6.76 -5.00 -12.93
N GLU A 52 -7.37 -4.97 -14.12
CA GLU A 52 -6.80 -5.61 -15.33
C GLU A 52 -5.43 -5.05 -15.69
N GLN A 53 -5.26 -3.73 -15.63
CA GLN A 53 -3.96 -3.10 -15.83
C GLN A 53 -2.94 -3.54 -14.79
N LYS A 54 -3.34 -3.61 -13.51
CA LYS A 54 -2.46 -4.03 -12.42
C LYS A 54 -2.07 -5.51 -12.51
N ILE A 55 -2.97 -6.38 -12.96
CA ILE A 55 -2.65 -7.78 -13.26
C ILE A 55 -1.55 -7.84 -14.33
N THR A 56 -1.74 -7.13 -15.45
CA THR A 56 -0.74 -7.08 -16.53
C THR A 56 0.61 -6.52 -16.06
N GLU A 57 0.60 -5.44 -15.26
CA GLU A 57 1.82 -4.88 -14.67
C GLU A 57 2.52 -5.89 -13.74
N LEU A 58 1.75 -6.66 -12.96
CA LEU A 58 2.30 -7.69 -12.07
C LEU A 58 2.93 -8.84 -12.86
N GLU A 59 2.25 -9.31 -13.91
CA GLU A 59 2.76 -10.34 -14.82
C GLU A 59 4.10 -9.93 -15.45
N ASP A 60 4.17 -8.71 -16.00
CA ASP A 60 5.38 -8.18 -16.61
C ASP A 60 6.52 -8.03 -15.61
N LYS A 61 6.25 -7.48 -14.42
CA LYS A 61 7.23 -7.34 -13.34
C LYS A 61 7.73 -8.70 -12.85
N ALA A 62 6.83 -9.65 -12.65
CA ALA A 62 7.16 -10.99 -12.20
C ALA A 62 8.02 -11.73 -13.24
N LYS A 63 7.68 -11.64 -14.53
CA LYS A 63 8.45 -12.24 -15.60
C LYS A 63 9.85 -11.64 -15.73
N LYS A 64 9.94 -10.31 -15.69
CA LYS A 64 11.21 -9.59 -15.87
C LYS A 64 12.16 -9.77 -14.68
N ASN A 65 11.64 -9.62 -13.47
CA ASN A 65 12.47 -9.49 -12.26
C ASN A 65 12.58 -10.82 -11.48
N LEU A 66 11.50 -11.64 -11.48
CA LEU A 66 11.41 -12.84 -10.65
C LEU A 66 11.56 -14.13 -11.47
N LYS A 67 11.56 -14.04 -12.81
CA LYS A 67 11.54 -15.20 -13.71
C LYS A 67 10.30 -16.07 -13.54
N PHE A 68 9.17 -15.44 -13.18
CA PHE A 68 7.88 -16.10 -13.07
C PHE A 68 6.98 -15.73 -14.25
N SER A 69 6.42 -16.75 -14.91
CA SER A 69 5.34 -16.60 -15.88
C SER A 69 4.03 -16.85 -15.15
N LEU A 70 3.33 -15.76 -14.79
CA LEU A 70 2.08 -15.87 -14.05
C LEU A 70 0.94 -16.32 -14.99
N LYS A 71 0.13 -17.26 -14.51
CA LYS A 71 -1.10 -17.71 -15.16
C LYS A 71 -2.26 -17.57 -14.18
N GLU A 72 -3.21 -16.72 -14.49
CA GLU A 72 -4.40 -16.54 -13.68
C GLU A 72 -5.41 -17.68 -13.92
N ALA A 73 -5.93 -18.26 -12.86
CA ALA A 73 -6.96 -19.31 -12.89
C ALA A 73 -8.37 -18.75 -12.62
N GLY A 74 -8.69 -17.57 -13.14
CA GLY A 74 -10.05 -17.08 -13.36
C GLY A 74 -10.83 -16.49 -12.16
N SER A 75 -10.34 -16.56 -10.92
CA SER A 75 -11.07 -16.08 -9.73
C SER A 75 -10.41 -14.92 -9.00
N LEU A 76 -9.21 -14.52 -9.42
CA LEU A 76 -8.44 -13.46 -8.74
C LEU A 76 -9.09 -12.09 -8.88
N LYS A 77 -9.61 -11.78 -10.07
CA LYS A 77 -10.24 -10.49 -10.35
C LYS A 77 -11.50 -10.27 -9.50
N GLU A 78 -12.37 -11.27 -9.42
CA GLU A 78 -13.58 -11.22 -8.59
C GLU A 78 -13.22 -11.10 -7.12
N TRP A 79 -12.20 -11.82 -6.67
CA TRP A 79 -11.71 -11.73 -5.31
C TRP A 79 -11.19 -10.32 -4.99
N ILE A 80 -10.38 -9.71 -5.86
CA ILE A 80 -9.87 -8.35 -5.69
C ILE A 80 -11.03 -7.34 -5.60
N LEU A 81 -12.05 -7.44 -6.47
CA LEU A 81 -13.23 -6.57 -6.45
C LEU A 81 -13.99 -6.61 -5.12
N GLN A 82 -13.96 -7.75 -4.43
CA GLN A 82 -14.63 -7.92 -3.14
C GLN A 82 -13.78 -7.45 -1.96
N HIS A 83 -12.45 -7.58 -2.05
CA HIS A 83 -11.54 -7.43 -0.91
C HIS A 83 -10.65 -6.18 -0.94
N TYR A 84 -10.61 -5.41 -2.04
CA TYR A 84 -9.80 -4.18 -2.06
C TYR A 84 -10.38 -3.13 -1.11
N ASP A 85 -9.51 -2.27 -0.58
CA ASP A 85 -9.93 -1.18 0.31
C ASP A 85 -10.68 -0.10 -0.48
N LYS A 86 -12.01 -0.16 -0.45
CA LYS A 86 -12.90 0.77 -1.15
C LYS A 86 -12.74 2.22 -0.68
N MET A 87 -12.30 2.44 0.55
CA MET A 87 -12.10 3.79 1.08
C MET A 87 -10.90 4.49 0.45
N ASN A 88 -9.89 3.71 0.05
CA ASN A 88 -8.68 4.20 -0.61
C ASN A 88 -8.74 4.06 -2.15
N GLY A 89 -9.84 3.57 -2.71
CA GLY A 89 -10.06 3.50 -4.15
C GLY A 89 -8.91 2.82 -4.91
N ALA A 90 -8.34 3.49 -5.91
CA ALA A 90 -7.23 2.97 -6.71
C ALA A 90 -5.95 2.69 -5.90
N ASP A 91 -5.69 3.47 -4.84
CA ASP A 91 -4.53 3.25 -3.96
C ASP A 91 -4.69 1.97 -3.14
N GLY A 92 -5.92 1.62 -2.75
CA GLY A 92 -6.22 0.33 -2.11
C GLY A 92 -5.92 -0.86 -3.01
N ILE A 93 -6.23 -0.77 -4.29
CA ILE A 93 -5.88 -1.77 -5.30
C ILE A 93 -4.36 -1.85 -5.47
N THR A 94 -3.70 -0.71 -5.63
CA THR A 94 -2.23 -0.66 -5.80
C THR A 94 -1.51 -1.31 -4.62
N SER A 95 -1.91 -0.99 -3.38
CA SER A 95 -1.32 -1.57 -2.17
C SER A 95 -1.48 -3.10 -2.13
N LEU A 96 -2.62 -3.62 -2.57
CA LEU A 96 -2.86 -5.07 -2.65
C LEU A 96 -1.91 -5.75 -3.65
N PHE A 97 -1.69 -5.14 -4.81
CA PHE A 97 -0.75 -5.66 -5.81
C PHE A 97 0.72 -5.55 -5.37
N ASP A 98 1.06 -4.55 -4.58
CA ASP A 98 2.39 -4.45 -3.95
C ASP A 98 2.61 -5.61 -2.95
N ASP A 99 1.60 -5.96 -2.15
CA ASP A 99 1.66 -7.14 -1.27
C ASP A 99 1.81 -8.45 -2.06
N PHE A 100 1.10 -8.60 -3.18
CA PHE A 100 1.26 -9.74 -4.09
C PHE A 100 2.69 -9.84 -4.63
N TYR A 101 3.24 -8.72 -5.10
CA TYR A 101 4.59 -8.68 -5.62
C TYR A 101 5.64 -9.03 -4.57
N VAL A 102 5.48 -8.56 -3.33
CA VAL A 102 6.39 -8.90 -2.22
C VAL A 102 6.32 -10.40 -1.90
N SER A 103 5.13 -11.00 -1.85
CA SER A 103 4.97 -12.43 -1.60
C SER A 103 5.55 -13.29 -2.73
N LEU A 104 5.37 -12.87 -3.98
CA LEU A 104 6.03 -13.52 -5.14
C LEU A 104 7.55 -13.36 -5.10
N SER A 105 8.06 -12.21 -4.65
CA SER A 105 9.50 -11.97 -4.51
C SER A 105 10.12 -12.90 -3.46
N GLN A 106 9.45 -13.08 -2.32
CA GLN A 106 9.88 -14.04 -1.32
C GLN A 106 9.91 -15.46 -1.87
N MET A 107 8.84 -15.86 -2.56
CA MET A 107 8.76 -17.16 -3.22
C MET A 107 9.89 -17.38 -4.25
N ALA A 108 10.29 -16.32 -4.98
CA ALA A 108 11.39 -16.39 -5.93
C ALA A 108 12.74 -16.59 -5.23
N LEU A 109 12.98 -15.95 -4.09
CA LEU A 109 14.18 -16.13 -3.28
C LEU A 109 14.31 -17.57 -2.77
N ASP A 110 13.20 -18.17 -2.37
CA ASP A 110 13.18 -19.55 -1.86
C ASP A 110 13.41 -20.57 -2.97
N ASN A 111 12.96 -20.29 -4.19
CA ASN A 111 13.07 -21.25 -5.32
C ASN A 111 14.37 -21.15 -6.12
N LYS A 112 15.15 -20.06 -6.04
CA LYS A 112 16.45 -19.84 -6.72
C LYS A 112 16.50 -20.27 -8.19
N ASN A 113 15.42 -20.06 -8.94
CA ASN A 113 15.31 -20.49 -10.32
C ASN A 113 16.17 -19.61 -11.26
N THR A 114 16.88 -20.25 -12.18
CA THR A 114 17.64 -19.58 -13.25
C THR A 114 16.76 -19.33 -14.47
N ASP A 115 15.82 -20.20 -14.73
CA ASP A 115 14.90 -20.16 -15.89
C ASP A 115 13.52 -19.65 -15.51
N ILE A 116 12.74 -19.27 -16.54
CA ILE A 116 11.35 -18.84 -16.33
C ILE A 116 10.52 -20.05 -15.92
N VAL A 117 9.80 -19.90 -14.82
CA VAL A 117 8.91 -20.94 -14.25
C VAL A 117 7.47 -20.47 -14.31
N ASP A 118 6.58 -21.37 -14.71
CA ASP A 118 5.14 -21.13 -14.68
C ASP A 118 4.62 -21.13 -13.23
N VAL A 119 3.90 -20.08 -12.87
CA VAL A 119 3.26 -19.92 -11.55
C VAL A 119 1.78 -19.72 -11.77
N THR A 120 0.96 -20.58 -11.20
CA THR A 120 -0.49 -20.44 -11.27
C THR A 120 -0.99 -19.63 -10.06
N VAL A 121 -1.70 -18.54 -10.35
CA VAL A 121 -2.35 -17.71 -9.32
C VAL A 121 -3.84 -18.08 -9.29
N THR A 122 -4.33 -18.49 -8.14
CA THR A 122 -5.74 -18.92 -7.94
C THR A 122 -6.24 -18.43 -6.58
N VAL A 123 -7.53 -18.51 -6.34
CA VAL A 123 -8.13 -18.25 -5.03
C VAL A 123 -8.50 -19.59 -4.39
N GLN A 124 -8.00 -19.85 -3.20
CA GLN A 124 -8.30 -21.04 -2.39
C GLN A 124 -8.67 -20.60 -0.98
N GLU A 125 -9.77 -21.12 -0.44
CA GLU A 125 -10.26 -20.76 0.89
C GLU A 125 -10.33 -19.24 1.13
N ASP A 126 -10.85 -18.52 0.13
CA ASP A 126 -10.96 -17.06 0.13
C ASP A 126 -9.62 -16.31 0.26
N LYS A 127 -8.52 -16.92 -0.19
CA LYS A 127 -7.18 -16.31 -0.21
C LYS A 127 -6.56 -16.49 -1.58
N PRO A 128 -5.95 -15.44 -2.15
CA PRO A 128 -5.15 -15.57 -3.37
C PRO A 128 -3.86 -16.31 -3.06
N VAL A 129 -3.59 -17.34 -3.83
CA VAL A 129 -2.47 -18.27 -3.66
C VAL A 129 -1.71 -18.39 -4.97
N ALA A 130 -0.40 -18.29 -4.91
CA ALA A 130 0.50 -18.67 -6.01
C ALA A 130 0.99 -20.10 -5.80
N VAL A 131 0.94 -20.90 -6.86
CA VAL A 131 1.35 -22.31 -6.85
C VAL A 131 2.48 -22.55 -7.84
N ILE A 132 3.55 -23.18 -7.35
CA ILE A 132 4.70 -23.64 -8.11
C ILE A 132 5.04 -25.07 -7.71
N ASN A 133 5.05 -26.02 -8.64
CA ASN A 133 5.43 -27.42 -8.35
C ASN A 133 4.80 -27.97 -7.05
N ASP A 134 3.50 -27.77 -6.87
CA ASP A 134 2.70 -28.15 -5.67
C ASP A 134 3.02 -27.33 -4.39
N ASN A 135 4.01 -26.45 -4.39
CA ASN A 135 4.24 -25.50 -3.31
C ASN A 135 3.29 -24.32 -3.43
N LYS A 136 2.59 -24.02 -2.35
CA LYS A 136 1.59 -22.94 -2.28
C LYS A 136 2.11 -21.80 -1.44
N THR A 137 1.99 -20.57 -1.95
CA THR A 137 2.30 -19.33 -1.23
C THR A 137 1.09 -18.42 -1.24
N ILE A 138 0.64 -17.98 -0.06
CA ILE A 138 -0.46 -17.01 0.06
C ILE A 138 0.07 -15.64 -0.34
N LEU A 139 -0.63 -14.98 -1.29
CA LEU A 139 -0.20 -13.70 -1.84
C LEU A 139 -0.57 -12.50 -0.96
N VAL A 140 -1.66 -12.60 -0.22
CA VAL A 140 -2.03 -11.57 0.75
C VAL A 140 -1.24 -11.81 2.01
N ARG A 141 -0.47 -10.83 2.44
CA ARG A 141 0.12 -10.87 3.76
C ARG A 141 -1.00 -10.99 4.78
N SER A 142 -1.08 -12.13 5.47
CA SER A 142 -1.82 -12.17 6.72
C SER A 142 -1.27 -11.03 7.58
N LYS A 143 -2.15 -10.28 8.26
CA LYS A 143 -1.71 -9.31 9.28
C LYS A 143 -0.59 -9.97 10.06
N THR A 144 0.59 -9.36 10.06
CA THR A 144 1.79 -9.87 10.73
C THR A 144 1.36 -10.43 12.08
N SER A 145 1.58 -11.71 12.33
CA SER A 145 1.08 -12.33 13.55
C SER A 145 1.67 -11.60 14.75
N SER A 146 0.96 -11.58 15.87
CA SER A 146 1.51 -10.98 17.11
C SER A 146 2.87 -11.57 17.46
N GLU A 147 3.08 -12.85 17.13
CA GLU A 147 4.33 -13.58 17.34
C GLU A 147 5.48 -13.07 16.46
N GLU A 148 5.21 -12.75 15.20
CA GLU A 148 6.22 -12.16 14.30
C GLU A 148 6.62 -10.75 14.75
N ILE A 149 5.64 -9.94 15.19
CA ILE A 149 5.91 -8.61 15.75
C ILE A 149 6.76 -8.72 17.03
N GLU A 150 6.45 -9.67 17.90
CA GLU A 150 7.22 -9.92 19.12
C GLU A 150 8.63 -10.40 18.81
N ALA A 151 8.82 -11.27 17.82
CA ALA A 151 10.14 -11.74 17.39
C ALA A 151 11.00 -10.56 16.89
N VAL A 152 10.47 -9.70 16.01
CA VAL A 152 11.16 -8.49 15.52
C VAL A 152 11.46 -7.51 16.66
N ASN A 153 10.54 -7.32 17.61
CA ASN A 153 10.76 -6.47 18.77
C ASN A 153 11.88 -7.01 19.65
N LYS A 154 11.96 -8.33 19.82
CA LYS A 154 13.03 -8.99 20.57
C LYS A 154 14.39 -8.78 19.89
N GLU A 155 14.49 -8.99 18.58
CA GLU A 155 15.71 -8.70 17.83
C GLU A 155 16.13 -7.23 17.95
N MET A 156 15.17 -6.31 17.87
CA MET A 156 15.43 -4.87 18.08
C MET A 156 15.95 -4.60 19.49
N ASP A 157 15.47 -5.31 20.52
CA ASP A 157 15.92 -5.13 21.91
C ASP A 157 17.33 -5.66 22.14
N GLU A 158 17.76 -6.69 21.42
CA GLU A 158 19.11 -7.26 21.46
C GLU A 158 20.17 -6.30 20.88
N ILE A 159 19.80 -5.34 20.02
CA ILE A 159 20.71 -4.32 19.51
C ILE A 159 21.16 -3.42 20.65
N VAL A 160 22.47 -3.27 20.86
CA VAL A 160 23.02 -2.43 21.92
C VAL A 160 22.89 -0.95 21.58
N GLY A 161 22.32 -0.16 22.49
CA GLY A 161 22.16 1.28 22.31
C GLY A 161 20.91 1.67 21.49
N LEU A 162 21.00 2.77 20.72
CA LEU A 162 19.95 3.30 19.84
C LEU A 162 18.59 3.55 20.53
N VAL A 163 18.56 3.88 21.82
CA VAL A 163 17.34 4.00 22.63
C VAL A 163 16.29 4.88 21.97
N LYS A 164 16.69 6.08 21.49
CA LYS A 164 15.77 7.00 20.82
C LYS A 164 15.15 6.43 19.52
N VAL A 165 15.93 5.63 18.78
CA VAL A 165 15.45 4.99 17.55
C VAL A 165 14.45 3.89 17.88
N LYS A 166 14.75 3.07 18.89
CA LYS A 166 13.85 2.02 19.39
C LYS A 166 12.52 2.59 19.87
N ASP A 167 12.56 3.67 20.65
CA ASP A 167 11.36 4.33 21.16
C ASP A 167 10.54 4.94 20.02
N TYR A 168 11.18 5.51 19.01
CA TYR A 168 10.51 6.01 17.81
C TYR A 168 9.82 4.90 17.03
N VAL A 169 10.49 3.77 16.78
CA VAL A 169 9.92 2.62 16.09
C VAL A 169 8.71 2.06 16.84
N ARG A 170 8.79 1.91 18.16
CA ARG A 170 7.66 1.45 19.01
C ARG A 170 6.48 2.42 18.96
N SER A 171 6.76 3.71 18.99
CA SER A 171 5.71 4.74 18.82
C SER A 171 5.02 4.65 17.47
N LEU A 172 5.80 4.44 16.39
CA LEU A 172 5.28 4.26 15.05
C LEU A 172 4.42 2.99 14.94
N GLN A 173 4.87 1.86 15.49
CA GLN A 173 4.09 0.61 15.55
C GLN A 173 2.75 0.81 16.25
N SER A 174 2.76 1.49 17.40
CA SER A 174 1.54 1.79 18.18
C SER A 174 0.59 2.69 17.38
N HIS A 175 1.13 3.65 16.64
CA HIS A 175 0.34 4.56 15.82
C HIS A 175 -0.33 3.83 14.63
N ILE A 176 0.43 2.97 13.94
CA ILE A 176 -0.08 2.13 12.84
C ILE A 176 -1.19 1.21 13.37
N ARG A 177 -0.95 0.51 14.48
CA ARG A 177 -1.95 -0.39 15.10
C ARG A 177 -3.23 0.35 15.48
N MET A 178 -3.11 1.56 16.04
CA MET A 178 -4.28 2.39 16.38
C MET A 178 -5.08 2.77 15.13
N GLN A 179 -4.41 3.08 14.03
CA GLN A 179 -5.10 3.40 12.77
C GLN A 179 -5.77 2.18 12.15
N GLU A 180 -5.17 1.01 12.23
CA GLU A 180 -5.81 -0.24 11.79
C GLU A 180 -7.08 -0.53 12.58
N LEU A 181 -7.03 -0.40 13.90
CA LEU A 181 -8.21 -0.56 14.75
C LEU A 181 -9.32 0.44 14.40
N ARG A 182 -8.97 1.70 14.14
CA ARG A 182 -9.94 2.72 13.71
C ARG A 182 -10.55 2.38 12.35
N ARG A 183 -9.75 1.87 11.41
CA ARG A 183 -10.23 1.42 10.10
C ARG A 183 -11.19 0.25 10.24
N GLU A 184 -10.89 -0.73 11.08
CA GLU A 184 -11.76 -1.88 11.39
C GLU A 184 -13.11 -1.44 11.99
N GLN A 185 -13.12 -0.34 12.72
CA GLN A 185 -14.35 0.27 13.27
C GLN A 185 -15.09 1.18 12.28
N GLY A 186 -14.68 1.20 11.01
CA GLY A 186 -15.31 2.02 9.95
C GLY A 186 -15.06 3.52 10.08
N MET A 187 -14.07 3.93 10.89
CA MET A 187 -13.69 5.34 11.02
C MET A 187 -12.78 5.78 9.88
N LYS A 188 -12.95 7.02 9.42
CA LYS A 188 -12.02 7.63 8.46
C LYS A 188 -10.64 7.76 9.08
N VAL A 189 -9.64 7.21 8.42
CA VAL A 189 -8.23 7.28 8.85
C VAL A 189 -7.44 8.00 7.78
N SER A 190 -6.64 8.99 8.16
CA SER A 190 -5.70 9.62 7.23
C SER A 190 -4.61 8.62 6.84
N SER A 191 -4.18 8.64 5.59
CA SER A 191 -3.01 7.86 5.18
C SER A 191 -1.77 8.34 5.93
N ILE A 192 -1.04 7.43 6.56
CA ILE A 192 0.27 7.74 7.13
C ILE A 192 1.31 7.55 6.02
N SER A 193 2.15 8.57 5.81
CA SER A 193 3.37 8.39 5.03
C SER A 193 4.28 7.38 5.76
N LYS A 194 4.57 6.27 5.09
CA LYS A 194 5.51 5.25 5.57
C LYS A 194 6.96 5.54 5.14
N HIS A 195 7.19 6.69 4.49
CA HIS A 195 8.52 7.09 4.06
C HIS A 195 9.33 7.57 5.25
N MET A 196 10.54 7.00 5.42
CA MET A 196 11.47 7.34 6.49
C MET A 196 12.84 7.61 5.90
N ILE A 197 13.55 8.57 6.50
CA ILE A 197 14.93 8.87 6.16
C ILE A 197 15.75 8.60 7.42
N PHE A 198 16.73 7.70 7.32
CA PHE A 198 17.67 7.41 8.37
C PHE A 198 18.97 8.17 8.07
N THR A 199 19.45 8.94 9.05
CA THR A 199 20.71 9.69 8.97
C THR A 199 21.57 9.33 10.18
N GLY A 200 22.85 9.17 9.95
CA GLY A 200 23.80 8.83 11.02
C GLY A 200 25.24 8.88 10.54
N ASN A 201 26.18 8.75 11.46
CA ASN A 201 27.58 8.66 11.12
C ASN A 201 27.89 7.27 10.50
N PRO A 202 28.88 7.17 9.58
CA PRO A 202 29.30 5.88 9.06
C PRO A 202 29.66 4.89 10.17
N GLY A 203 29.19 3.67 10.10
CA GLY A 203 29.47 2.60 11.09
C GLY A 203 28.60 2.62 12.35
N THR A 204 27.52 3.39 12.39
CA THR A 204 26.62 3.43 13.55
C THR A 204 25.34 2.58 13.36
N GLY A 205 25.21 1.86 12.27
CA GLY A 205 24.08 0.97 11.99
C GLY A 205 23.81 0.88 10.50
#